data_010134fe6c56bf75f940f994db2953b5
#
_entry.id   010134fe6c56bf75f940f994db2953b5
#
_cell.length_a   1.000
_cell.length_b   1.000
_cell.length_c   1.000
_cell.angle_alpha   90.00
_cell.angle_beta   90.00
_cell.angle_gamma   90.00
#
_symmetry.space_group_name_H-M   'P 1'
#
loop_
_entity.id
_entity.type
_entity.pdbx_description
1 polymer ?
#
loop_
_entity_poly.entity_id
_entity_poly.type
_entity_poly.pdbx_seq_one_letter_code
_entity_poly.pdbx_strand_id
1 'polypeptide(L)'
;YHPEKIVKLCTILAASRDEISYEQTKEYCKQLSERLDGDFRPLKIPAMSISSHEIRKRIKKGKSIIGYCPEPVVRYIQMHQLYGDSSFVIPKNEKEQMDCLAASLRPKRFVHTLGVANMAANLAMMHDDVSLQRAKLAGLLHDCAKYLTNEEMFVLCEKLEIPLSESEKSTPAVIHGKLGAKLAVLRYGIEDDEICSAIACHTTGKSQMTTLEKIIYIADYIEPNRDMDCKPYPLERIRRTAFFDLNQATGMILKNTLTYLEENQMPIDEMSLEAFHYYFTIK
;
A
#
# COMPACT_ATOMS: atom_id res chain seq x y z
N TYR A 1 -15.30 -1.62 43.67
CA TYR A 1 -14.73 -2.81 43.06
C TYR A 1 -13.95 -3.56 44.13
N HIS A 2 -14.11 -4.91 44.18
CA HIS A 2 -13.56 -5.76 45.24
C HIS A 2 -12.57 -6.75 44.64
N PRO A 3 -11.30 -6.35 44.36
CA PRO A 3 -10.32 -7.22 43.74
C PRO A 3 -10.06 -8.50 44.55
N GLU A 4 -10.08 -8.41 45.88
CA GLU A 4 -9.91 -9.52 46.79
C GLU A 4 -10.98 -10.62 46.67
N LYS A 5 -12.17 -10.28 46.17
CA LYS A 5 -13.21 -11.28 45.84
C LYS A 5 -13.01 -11.92 44.49
N ILE A 6 -12.56 -11.13 43.51
CA ILE A 6 -12.35 -11.59 42.11
C ILE A 6 -11.22 -12.62 42.08
N VAL A 7 -10.08 -12.33 42.71
CA VAL A 7 -8.89 -13.21 42.68
C VAL A 7 -9.11 -14.58 43.35
N LYS A 8 -10.14 -14.69 44.22
CA LYS A 8 -10.54 -15.97 44.82
C LYS A 8 -11.46 -16.80 43.92
N LEU A 9 -12.04 -16.20 42.91
CA LEU A 9 -12.99 -16.85 42.00
C LEU A 9 -12.39 -17.30 40.69
N CYS A 10 -11.21 -16.75 40.32
CA CYS A 10 -10.58 -17.05 39.04
C CYS A 10 -9.07 -16.88 39.10
N THR A 11 -8.35 -17.54 38.20
CA THR A 11 -6.94 -17.29 37.91
C THR A 11 -6.81 -16.03 37.06
N ILE A 12 -5.94 -15.11 37.48
CA ILE A 12 -5.62 -13.91 36.72
C ILE A 12 -4.39 -14.16 35.85
N LEU A 13 -4.57 -14.09 34.53
CA LEU A 13 -3.46 -14.18 33.59
C LEU A 13 -2.94 -12.76 33.27
N ALA A 14 -1.66 -12.52 33.56
CA ALA A 14 -0.99 -11.24 33.32
C ALA A 14 -0.02 -11.36 32.13
N ALA A 15 -0.29 -10.61 31.07
CA ALA A 15 0.60 -10.51 29.93
C ALA A 15 1.47 -9.26 30.04
N SER A 16 2.77 -9.37 29.67
CA SER A 16 3.66 -8.22 29.58
C SER A 16 3.25 -7.33 28.41
N ARG A 17 3.31 -6.01 28.64
CA ARG A 17 3.09 -4.98 27.61
C ARG A 17 4.27 -4.02 27.58
N ASP A 18 4.62 -3.59 26.37
CA ASP A 18 5.62 -2.55 26.11
C ASP A 18 7.00 -2.86 26.74
N GLU A 19 7.49 -2.01 27.63
CA GLU A 19 8.82 -2.09 28.22
C GLU A 19 8.94 -3.08 29.39
N ILE A 20 7.83 -3.69 29.84
CA ILE A 20 7.85 -4.65 30.95
C ILE A 20 8.21 -6.03 30.43
N SER A 21 9.36 -6.57 30.88
CA SER A 21 9.79 -7.90 30.51
C SER A 21 8.91 -9.01 31.12
N TYR A 22 8.96 -10.20 30.53
CA TYR A 22 8.27 -11.37 31.07
C TYR A 22 8.72 -11.68 32.52
N GLU A 23 10.01 -11.51 32.85
CA GLU A 23 10.54 -11.77 34.18
C GLU A 23 10.00 -10.75 35.21
N GLN A 24 9.88 -9.49 34.81
CA GLN A 24 9.25 -8.47 35.67
C GLN A 24 7.76 -8.79 35.90
N THR A 25 7.03 -9.20 34.84
CA THR A 25 5.63 -9.60 34.97
C THR A 25 5.48 -10.81 35.90
N LYS A 26 6.39 -11.78 35.86
CA LYS A 26 6.42 -12.92 36.74
C LYS A 26 6.61 -12.53 38.21
N GLU A 27 7.53 -11.61 38.46
CA GLU A 27 7.77 -11.09 39.82
C GLU A 27 6.56 -10.33 40.35
N TYR A 28 5.92 -9.48 39.54
CA TYR A 28 4.67 -8.81 39.91
C TYR A 28 3.53 -9.79 40.21
N CYS A 29 3.38 -10.85 39.41
CA CYS A 29 2.40 -11.91 39.68
C CYS A 29 2.61 -12.54 41.04
N LYS A 30 3.87 -12.87 41.39
CA LYS A 30 4.21 -13.45 42.69
C LYS A 30 3.81 -12.52 43.85
N GLN A 31 4.22 -11.26 43.76
CA GLN A 31 3.90 -10.25 44.78
C GLN A 31 2.38 -10.04 44.93
N LEU A 32 1.62 -10.04 43.81
CA LEU A 32 0.17 -9.91 43.85
C LEU A 32 -0.50 -11.15 44.44
N SER A 33 0.01 -12.36 44.13
CA SER A 33 -0.50 -13.60 44.71
C SER A 33 -0.35 -13.63 46.23
N GLU A 34 0.82 -13.23 46.74
CA GLU A 34 1.08 -13.13 48.18
C GLU A 34 0.22 -12.08 48.86
N ARG A 35 0.06 -10.89 48.22
CA ARG A 35 -0.67 -9.77 48.81
C ARG A 35 -2.18 -9.96 48.86
N LEU A 36 -2.77 -10.57 47.78
CA LEU A 36 -4.23 -10.68 47.61
C LEU A 36 -4.73 -12.10 47.87
N ASP A 37 -3.87 -13.03 48.24
CA ASP A 37 -4.20 -14.46 48.42
C ASP A 37 -4.98 -15.02 47.19
N GLY A 38 -4.41 -14.82 45.98
CA GLY A 38 -5.02 -15.18 44.70
C GLY A 38 -4.05 -15.82 43.75
N ASP A 39 -4.56 -16.45 42.69
CA ASP A 39 -3.74 -17.09 41.64
C ASP A 39 -3.48 -16.14 40.48
N PHE A 40 -2.28 -15.58 40.41
CA PHE A 40 -1.78 -14.73 39.32
C PHE A 40 -0.71 -15.49 38.54
N ARG A 41 -0.88 -15.64 37.24
CA ARG A 41 0.06 -16.35 36.36
C ARG A 41 0.55 -15.46 35.24
N PRO A 42 1.88 -15.37 35.01
CA PRO A 42 2.42 -14.63 33.87
C PRO A 42 2.13 -15.38 32.59
N LEU A 43 1.67 -14.64 31.54
CA LEU A 43 1.44 -15.18 30.21
C LEU A 43 2.48 -14.63 29.25
N LYS A 44 3.21 -15.53 28.59
CA LYS A 44 4.15 -15.15 27.54
C LYS A 44 3.39 -15.00 26.22
N ILE A 45 3.20 -13.77 25.78
CA ILE A 45 2.62 -13.44 24.48
C ILE A 45 3.65 -12.70 23.65
N PRO A 46 3.60 -12.80 22.31
CA PRO A 46 4.39 -11.94 21.43
C PRO A 46 4.11 -10.47 21.76
N ALA A 47 5.15 -9.65 21.81
CA ALA A 47 5.00 -8.21 22.02
C ALA A 47 4.19 -7.61 20.86
N MET A 48 2.99 -7.15 21.14
CA MET A 48 2.17 -6.43 20.16
C MET A 48 2.27 -4.93 20.45
N SER A 49 2.93 -4.21 19.57
CA SER A 49 3.06 -2.74 19.65
C SER A 49 1.75 -1.97 19.40
N ILE A 50 0.62 -2.68 19.31
CA ILE A 50 -0.69 -2.10 19.02
C ILE A 50 -1.50 -2.00 20.31
N SER A 51 -1.89 -0.76 20.65
CA SER A 51 -2.81 -0.49 21.76
C SER A 51 -4.00 0.34 21.28
N SER A 52 -5.13 0.22 21.98
CA SER A 52 -6.29 1.09 21.71
C SER A 52 -5.99 2.57 21.96
N HIS A 53 -5.01 2.88 22.80
CA HIS A 53 -4.50 4.24 23.00
C HIS A 53 -3.79 4.73 21.72
N GLU A 54 -2.89 3.93 21.15
CA GLU A 54 -2.18 4.28 19.93
C GLU A 54 -3.15 4.39 18.73
N ILE A 55 -4.12 3.49 18.59
CA ILE A 55 -5.16 3.59 17.57
C ILE A 55 -5.90 4.92 17.66
N ARG A 56 -6.39 5.29 18.85
CA ARG A 56 -7.07 6.58 19.07
C ARG A 56 -6.16 7.79 18.82
N LYS A 57 -4.88 7.71 19.20
CA LYS A 57 -3.90 8.75 18.96
C LYS A 57 -3.60 8.93 17.48
N ARG A 58 -3.54 7.83 16.71
CA ARG A 58 -3.40 7.86 15.24
C ARG A 58 -4.61 8.54 14.61
N ILE A 59 -5.83 8.16 14.99
CA ILE A 59 -7.06 8.77 14.48
C ILE A 59 -7.08 10.28 14.75
N LYS A 60 -6.80 10.71 15.97
CA LYS A 60 -6.69 12.14 16.33
C LYS A 60 -5.65 12.91 15.53
N LYS A 61 -4.63 12.24 15.00
CA LYS A 61 -3.57 12.83 14.17
C LYS A 61 -3.83 12.65 12.67
N GLY A 62 -5.01 12.18 12.25
CA GLY A 62 -5.33 11.90 10.86
C GLY A 62 -4.50 10.78 10.23
N LYS A 63 -3.87 9.91 11.04
CA LYS A 63 -3.05 8.80 10.55
C LYS A 63 -3.91 7.55 10.34
N SER A 64 -3.60 6.78 9.30
CA SER A 64 -4.25 5.51 9.01
C SER A 64 -4.16 4.53 10.19
N ILE A 65 -5.27 3.80 10.43
CA ILE A 65 -5.37 2.69 11.37
C ILE A 65 -5.53 1.33 10.67
N ILE A 66 -5.41 1.32 9.36
CA ILE A 66 -5.43 0.09 8.56
C ILE A 66 -4.25 -0.78 9.00
N GLY A 67 -4.52 -2.07 9.23
CA GLY A 67 -3.53 -2.99 9.80
C GLY A 67 -3.30 -2.88 11.32
N TYR A 68 -3.91 -1.89 12.00
CA TYR A 68 -3.89 -1.78 13.47
C TYR A 68 -5.11 -2.41 14.14
N CYS A 69 -6.18 -2.66 13.39
CA CYS A 69 -7.35 -3.41 13.81
C CYS A 69 -8.01 -4.10 12.60
N PRO A 70 -8.87 -5.11 12.83
CA PRO A 70 -9.58 -5.80 11.74
C PRO A 70 -10.37 -4.83 10.86
N GLU A 71 -10.44 -5.13 9.56
CA GLU A 71 -11.11 -4.27 8.57
C GLU A 71 -12.54 -3.86 8.94
N PRO A 72 -13.42 -4.76 9.44
CA PRO A 72 -14.76 -4.35 9.88
C PRO A 72 -14.74 -3.30 10.99
N VAL A 73 -13.73 -3.35 11.88
CA VAL A 73 -13.54 -2.37 12.96
C VAL A 73 -13.07 -1.03 12.39
N VAL A 74 -12.14 -1.06 11.41
CA VAL A 74 -11.71 0.16 10.70
C VAL A 74 -12.91 0.84 10.05
N ARG A 75 -13.70 0.10 9.28
CA ARG A 75 -14.92 0.61 8.63
C ARG A 75 -15.93 1.15 9.64
N TYR A 76 -16.15 0.44 10.76
CA TYR A 76 -17.05 0.89 11.80
C TYR A 76 -16.61 2.22 12.42
N ILE A 77 -15.31 2.35 12.78
CA ILE A 77 -14.73 3.58 13.32
C ILE A 77 -14.90 4.73 12.33
N GLN A 78 -14.66 4.49 11.05
CA GLN A 78 -14.79 5.47 9.98
C GLN A 78 -16.25 5.90 9.77
N MET A 79 -17.15 4.93 9.63
CA MET A 79 -18.58 5.18 9.39
C MET A 79 -19.23 5.99 10.53
N HIS A 80 -18.82 5.71 11.78
CA HIS A 80 -19.36 6.36 12.97
C HIS A 80 -18.52 7.52 13.48
N GLN A 81 -17.44 7.91 12.75
CA GLN A 81 -16.54 9.02 13.09
C GLN A 81 -16.04 8.95 14.55
N LEU A 82 -15.68 7.75 15.02
CA LEU A 82 -15.26 7.56 16.40
C LEU A 82 -13.84 8.09 16.64
N TYR A 83 -13.61 8.64 17.84
CA TYR A 83 -12.33 9.04 18.41
C TYR A 83 -11.67 10.29 17.85
N GLY A 84 -12.32 11.11 17.05
CA GLY A 84 -11.80 12.42 16.63
C GLY A 84 -12.55 13.03 15.45
N ASP A 85 -12.36 14.34 15.26
CA ASP A 85 -12.90 15.09 14.11
C ASP A 85 -12.19 14.77 12.79
N SER A 86 -11.11 14.04 12.81
CA SER A 86 -10.44 13.58 11.63
C SER A 86 -11.02 12.23 11.20
N SER A 87 -12.17 12.31 10.73
CA SER A 87 -12.74 11.55 9.64
C SER A 87 -11.67 10.97 8.71
N PHE A 88 -11.35 9.71 8.89
CA PHE A 88 -10.95 8.93 7.75
C PHE A 88 -12.25 8.61 6.98
N VAL A 89 -12.83 9.66 6.40
CA VAL A 89 -13.96 9.52 5.49
C VAL A 89 -13.41 8.90 4.22
N ILE A 90 -14.02 7.82 3.75
CA ILE A 90 -13.72 7.32 2.40
C ILE A 90 -14.09 8.46 1.45
N PRO A 91 -13.13 8.97 0.65
CA PRO A 91 -13.41 10.07 -0.26
C PRO A 91 -14.52 9.68 -1.25
N LYS A 92 -15.55 10.50 -1.32
CA LYS A 92 -16.74 10.22 -2.13
C LYS A 92 -16.61 10.66 -3.58
N ASN A 93 -15.61 11.48 -3.86
CA ASN A 93 -15.39 12.07 -5.18
C ASN A 93 -13.90 12.35 -5.40
N GLU A 94 -13.55 12.65 -6.65
CA GLU A 94 -12.17 12.90 -7.08
C GLU A 94 -11.50 14.02 -6.26
N LYS A 95 -12.21 15.08 -5.94
CA LYS A 95 -11.65 16.21 -5.16
C LYS A 95 -11.21 15.74 -3.76
N GLU A 96 -12.06 15.02 -3.08
CA GLU A 96 -11.75 14.48 -1.74
C GLU A 96 -10.59 13.46 -1.81
N GLN A 97 -10.53 12.66 -2.88
CA GLN A 97 -9.40 11.74 -3.13
C GLN A 97 -8.10 12.51 -3.32
N MET A 98 -8.11 13.58 -4.10
CA MET A 98 -6.97 14.47 -4.30
C MET A 98 -6.53 15.14 -3.01
N ASP A 99 -7.46 15.66 -2.21
CA ASP A 99 -7.16 16.28 -0.91
C ASP A 99 -6.51 15.27 0.05
N CYS A 100 -7.01 14.05 0.07
CA CYS A 100 -6.45 12.95 0.87
C CYS A 100 -5.03 12.57 0.43
N LEU A 101 -4.77 12.51 -0.87
CA LEU A 101 -3.45 12.24 -1.44
C LEU A 101 -2.47 13.39 -1.17
N ALA A 102 -2.91 14.65 -1.37
CA ALA A 102 -2.11 15.83 -1.10
C ALA A 102 -1.67 15.91 0.36
N ALA A 103 -2.54 15.51 1.30
CA ALA A 103 -2.22 15.45 2.72
C ALA A 103 -1.25 14.32 3.10
N SER A 104 -1.16 13.25 2.29
CA SER A 104 -0.37 12.05 2.58
C SER A 104 0.97 12.04 1.86
N LEU A 105 0.98 12.42 0.57
CA LEU A 105 2.16 12.35 -0.28
C LEU A 105 3.07 13.58 -0.11
N ARG A 106 4.36 13.39 -0.37
CA ARG A 106 5.29 14.53 -0.49
C ARG A 106 4.90 15.39 -1.69
N PRO A 107 5.06 16.72 -1.65
CA PRO A 107 4.62 17.62 -2.72
C PRO A 107 5.08 17.22 -4.12
N LYS A 108 6.35 16.86 -4.29
CA LYS A 108 6.90 16.41 -5.58
C LYS A 108 6.22 15.12 -6.07
N ARG A 109 5.90 14.18 -5.18
CA ARG A 109 5.19 12.94 -5.52
C ARG A 109 3.74 13.23 -5.88
N PHE A 110 3.09 14.14 -5.20
CA PHE A 110 1.72 14.54 -5.55
C PHE A 110 1.63 15.17 -6.93
N VAL A 111 2.57 16.08 -7.30
CA VAL A 111 2.66 16.64 -8.65
C VAL A 111 2.84 15.54 -9.71
N HIS A 112 3.72 14.57 -9.48
CA HIS A 112 3.88 13.40 -10.34
C HIS A 112 2.57 12.61 -10.47
N THR A 113 1.89 12.33 -9.37
CA THR A 113 0.61 11.62 -9.35
C THR A 113 -0.45 12.31 -10.22
N LEU A 114 -0.53 13.64 -10.16
CA LEU A 114 -1.41 14.42 -11.04
C LEU A 114 -0.99 14.33 -12.53
N GLY A 115 0.33 14.32 -12.80
CA GLY A 115 0.87 14.10 -14.13
C GLY A 115 0.47 12.75 -14.71
N VAL A 116 0.58 11.69 -13.89
CA VAL A 116 0.18 10.32 -14.27
C VAL A 116 -1.33 10.23 -14.53
N ALA A 117 -2.15 10.81 -13.64
CA ALA A 117 -3.62 10.81 -13.82
C ALA A 117 -4.03 11.49 -15.14
N ASN A 118 -3.43 12.63 -15.47
CA ASN A 118 -3.68 13.35 -16.71
C ASN A 118 -3.18 12.58 -17.94
N MET A 119 -1.98 11.99 -17.87
CA MET A 119 -1.43 11.19 -18.96
C MET A 119 -2.26 9.94 -19.21
N ALA A 120 -2.70 9.24 -18.15
CA ALA A 120 -3.59 8.09 -18.24
C ALA A 120 -4.93 8.45 -18.91
N ALA A 121 -5.52 9.59 -18.54
CA ALA A 121 -6.73 10.08 -19.17
C ALA A 121 -6.51 10.39 -20.67
N ASN A 122 -5.38 10.99 -21.03
CA ASN A 122 -5.05 11.31 -22.44
C ASN A 122 -4.87 10.01 -23.27
N LEU A 123 -4.17 9.01 -22.73
CA LEU A 123 -4.03 7.72 -23.40
C LEU A 123 -5.39 7.02 -23.56
N ALA A 124 -6.24 7.05 -22.51
CA ALA A 124 -7.57 6.43 -22.58
C ALA A 124 -8.46 7.03 -23.66
N MET A 125 -8.31 8.30 -24.01
CA MET A 125 -9.06 8.91 -25.13
C MET A 125 -8.76 8.29 -26.49
N MET A 126 -7.67 7.54 -26.61
CA MET A 126 -7.30 6.81 -27.84
C MET A 126 -7.85 5.39 -27.88
N HIS A 127 -8.59 4.94 -26.85
CA HIS A 127 -9.03 3.55 -26.71
C HIS A 127 -10.48 3.49 -26.22
N ASP A 128 -11.36 2.92 -27.04
CA ASP A 128 -12.81 2.87 -26.78
C ASP A 128 -13.19 1.89 -25.64
N ASP A 129 -12.30 0.97 -25.29
CA ASP A 129 -12.51 -0.06 -24.25
C ASP A 129 -12.18 0.41 -22.82
N VAL A 130 -11.64 1.62 -22.65
CA VAL A 130 -11.28 2.18 -21.33
C VAL A 130 -11.91 3.55 -21.15
N SER A 131 -12.72 3.71 -20.10
CA SER A 131 -13.26 5.02 -19.78
C SER A 131 -12.18 5.97 -19.26
N LEU A 132 -12.23 7.22 -19.70
CA LEU A 132 -11.35 8.31 -19.25
C LEU A 132 -11.34 8.43 -17.72
N GLN A 133 -12.52 8.35 -17.09
CA GLN A 133 -12.65 8.47 -15.64
C GLN A 133 -11.96 7.34 -14.91
N ARG A 134 -12.07 6.08 -15.41
CA ARG A 134 -11.39 4.93 -14.82
C ARG A 134 -9.87 5.05 -14.93
N ALA A 135 -9.36 5.44 -16.10
CA ALA A 135 -7.93 5.65 -16.32
C ALA A 135 -7.38 6.78 -15.43
N LYS A 136 -8.10 7.90 -15.36
CA LYS A 136 -7.72 9.02 -14.50
C LYS A 136 -7.68 8.64 -13.03
N LEU A 137 -8.69 7.90 -12.56
CA LEU A 137 -8.78 7.44 -11.17
C LEU A 137 -7.67 6.44 -10.82
N ALA A 138 -7.41 5.46 -11.68
CA ALA A 138 -6.31 4.52 -11.51
C ALA A 138 -4.95 5.23 -11.47
N GLY A 139 -4.71 6.18 -12.38
CA GLY A 139 -3.52 7.01 -12.39
C GLY A 139 -3.38 7.90 -11.15
N LEU A 140 -4.49 8.44 -10.63
CA LEU A 140 -4.50 9.22 -9.39
C LEU A 140 -4.11 8.36 -8.17
N LEU A 141 -4.49 7.09 -8.15
CA LEU A 141 -4.29 6.21 -6.99
C LEU A 141 -3.08 5.28 -7.11
N HIS A 142 -2.37 5.23 -8.25
CA HIS A 142 -1.28 4.27 -8.48
C HIS A 142 -0.22 4.29 -7.37
N ASP A 143 0.14 5.45 -6.88
CA ASP A 143 1.17 5.69 -5.87
C ASP A 143 0.59 5.97 -4.46
N CYS A 144 -0.68 5.64 -4.19
CA CYS A 144 -1.35 5.97 -2.93
C CYS A 144 -0.68 5.34 -1.68
N ALA A 145 0.22 4.37 -1.84
CA ALA A 145 1.01 3.76 -0.76
C ALA A 145 2.39 4.42 -0.55
N LYS A 146 2.85 5.32 -1.44
CA LYS A 146 4.21 5.90 -1.43
C LYS A 146 4.51 6.86 -0.26
N TYR A 147 3.56 7.11 0.61
CA TYR A 147 3.81 7.85 1.86
C TYR A 147 4.39 6.98 2.97
N LEU A 148 4.39 5.67 2.81
CA LEU A 148 4.89 4.69 3.77
C LEU A 148 6.40 4.47 3.60
N THR A 149 7.08 4.16 4.70
CA THR A 149 8.46 3.63 4.64
C THR A 149 8.45 2.15 4.24
N ASN A 150 9.61 1.62 3.85
CA ASN A 150 9.72 0.20 3.50
C ASN A 150 9.28 -0.71 4.67
N GLU A 151 9.69 -0.38 5.90
CA GLU A 151 9.33 -1.13 7.10
C GLU A 151 7.81 -1.10 7.35
N GLU A 152 7.18 0.07 7.18
CA GLU A 152 5.73 0.22 7.30
C GLU A 152 5.00 -0.59 6.22
N MET A 153 5.52 -0.63 4.98
CA MET A 153 4.94 -1.44 3.90
C MET A 153 5.00 -2.93 4.21
N PHE A 154 6.14 -3.47 4.69
CA PHE A 154 6.25 -4.87 5.10
C PHE A 154 5.26 -5.22 6.21
N VAL A 155 5.22 -4.42 7.27
CA VAL A 155 4.28 -4.64 8.40
C VAL A 155 2.83 -4.61 7.92
N LEU A 156 2.48 -3.72 7.00
CA LEU A 156 1.11 -3.66 6.47
C LEU A 156 0.80 -4.83 5.53
N CYS A 157 1.74 -5.27 4.69
CA CYS A 157 1.54 -6.45 3.85
C CYS A 157 1.29 -7.69 4.68
N GLU A 158 2.06 -7.91 5.75
CA GLU A 158 1.83 -9.02 6.67
C GLU A 158 0.44 -8.94 7.33
N LYS A 159 0.06 -7.78 7.86
CA LYS A 159 -1.24 -7.57 8.52
C LYS A 159 -2.44 -7.67 7.59
N LEU A 160 -2.28 -7.33 6.33
CA LEU A 160 -3.33 -7.39 5.31
C LEU A 160 -3.29 -8.69 4.51
N GLU A 161 -2.44 -9.64 4.93
CA GLU A 161 -2.25 -10.95 4.29
C GLU A 161 -1.93 -10.83 2.79
N ILE A 162 -1.13 -9.83 2.41
CA ILE A 162 -0.66 -9.65 1.03
C ILE A 162 0.56 -10.53 0.83
N PRO A 163 0.50 -11.55 -0.04
CA PRO A 163 1.64 -12.42 -0.29
C PRO A 163 2.74 -11.67 -1.04
N LEU A 164 3.96 -11.75 -0.52
CA LEU A 164 5.16 -11.19 -1.14
C LEU A 164 6.08 -12.32 -1.60
N SER A 165 6.55 -12.24 -2.85
CA SER A 165 7.58 -13.13 -3.38
C SER A 165 8.96 -12.82 -2.76
N GLU A 166 9.94 -13.71 -2.93
CA GLU A 166 11.29 -13.46 -2.46
C GLU A 166 11.96 -12.29 -3.21
N SER A 167 11.62 -12.10 -4.50
CA SER A 167 12.09 -10.94 -5.27
C SER A 167 11.52 -9.62 -4.73
N GLU A 168 10.24 -9.58 -4.35
CA GLU A 168 9.61 -8.41 -3.76
C GLU A 168 10.18 -8.09 -2.37
N LYS A 169 10.48 -9.09 -1.56
CA LYS A 169 11.13 -8.90 -0.26
C LYS A 169 12.54 -8.30 -0.40
N SER A 170 13.26 -8.69 -1.45
CA SER A 170 14.59 -8.14 -1.76
C SER A 170 14.54 -6.76 -2.43
N THR A 171 13.40 -6.39 -3.02
CA THR A 171 13.19 -5.11 -3.72
C THR A 171 11.95 -4.39 -3.19
N PRO A 172 12.01 -3.80 -1.97
CA PRO A 172 10.84 -3.16 -1.35
C PRO A 172 10.19 -2.07 -2.20
N ALA A 173 10.94 -1.52 -3.15
CA ALA A 173 10.46 -0.45 -4.03
C ALA A 173 9.24 -0.86 -4.86
N VAL A 174 9.00 -2.15 -5.14
CA VAL A 174 7.87 -2.64 -5.96
C VAL A 174 6.62 -2.96 -5.13
N ILE A 175 6.76 -3.14 -3.82
CA ILE A 175 5.68 -3.56 -2.91
C ILE A 175 4.51 -2.56 -2.91
N HIS A 176 4.82 -1.25 -3.09
CA HIS A 176 3.78 -0.22 -3.04
C HIS A 176 2.67 -0.41 -4.08
N GLY A 177 2.90 -1.10 -5.19
CA GLY A 177 1.87 -1.42 -6.16
C GLY A 177 0.80 -2.34 -5.57
N LYS A 178 1.19 -3.51 -5.06
CA LYS A 178 0.27 -4.47 -4.41
C LYS A 178 -0.41 -3.87 -3.17
N LEU A 179 0.37 -3.21 -2.31
CA LEU A 179 -0.17 -2.55 -1.14
C LEU A 179 -1.09 -1.39 -1.52
N GLY A 180 -0.73 -0.62 -2.55
CA GLY A 180 -1.54 0.47 -3.10
C GLY A 180 -2.90 0.00 -3.59
N ALA A 181 -2.96 -1.12 -4.31
CA ALA A 181 -4.22 -1.73 -4.73
C ALA A 181 -5.13 -2.07 -3.53
N LYS A 182 -4.56 -2.66 -2.48
CA LYS A 182 -5.33 -2.95 -1.25
C LYS A 182 -5.77 -1.67 -0.53
N LEU A 183 -4.93 -0.65 -0.50
CA LEU A 183 -5.27 0.65 0.08
C LEU A 183 -6.30 1.41 -0.77
N ALA A 184 -6.31 1.23 -2.09
CA ALA A 184 -7.35 1.80 -2.96
C ALA A 184 -8.74 1.30 -2.56
N VAL A 185 -8.89 0.01 -2.28
CA VAL A 185 -10.14 -0.55 -1.75
C VAL A 185 -10.45 0.00 -0.35
N LEU A 186 -9.50 -0.13 0.58
CA LEU A 186 -9.76 0.13 2.00
C LEU A 186 -9.86 1.62 2.33
N ARG A 187 -9.04 2.45 1.66
CA ARG A 187 -8.90 3.87 1.98
C ARG A 187 -9.68 4.78 1.04
N TYR A 188 -9.87 4.36 -0.20
CA TYR A 188 -10.51 5.17 -1.24
C TYR A 188 -11.84 4.60 -1.73
N GLY A 189 -12.24 3.42 -1.23
CA GLY A 189 -13.52 2.80 -1.55
C GLY A 189 -13.63 2.31 -3.00
N ILE A 190 -12.51 1.94 -3.60
CA ILE A 190 -12.50 1.44 -4.98
C ILE A 190 -13.01 0.01 -4.99
N GLU A 191 -14.07 -0.24 -5.74
CA GLU A 191 -14.69 -1.55 -5.92
C GLU A 191 -14.39 -2.15 -7.32
N ASP A 192 -13.71 -1.41 -8.17
CA ASP A 192 -13.35 -1.83 -9.54
C ASP A 192 -12.05 -2.65 -9.51
N ASP A 193 -12.18 -3.96 -9.74
CA ASP A 193 -11.06 -4.90 -9.71
C ASP A 193 -9.98 -4.60 -10.76
N GLU A 194 -10.36 -4.05 -11.93
CA GLU A 194 -9.39 -3.71 -12.98
C GLU A 194 -8.56 -2.47 -12.59
N ILE A 195 -9.17 -1.48 -11.94
CA ILE A 195 -8.42 -0.35 -11.36
C ILE A 195 -7.43 -0.87 -10.31
N CYS A 196 -7.88 -1.76 -9.41
CA CYS A 196 -7.00 -2.36 -8.41
C CYS A 196 -5.85 -3.16 -9.05
N SER A 197 -6.14 -3.92 -10.10
CA SER A 197 -5.13 -4.68 -10.85
C SER A 197 -4.12 -3.75 -11.55
N ALA A 198 -4.57 -2.66 -12.16
CA ALA A 198 -3.71 -1.66 -12.78
C ALA A 198 -2.77 -1.00 -11.75
N ILE A 199 -3.30 -0.67 -10.55
CA ILE A 199 -2.48 -0.17 -9.44
C ILE A 199 -1.47 -1.24 -8.99
N ALA A 200 -1.88 -2.50 -8.88
CA ALA A 200 -0.99 -3.57 -8.39
C ALA A 200 0.22 -3.81 -9.30
N CYS A 201 0.02 -3.78 -10.62
CA CYS A 201 1.05 -4.14 -11.59
C CYS A 201 1.80 -2.96 -12.22
N HIS A 202 1.50 -1.71 -11.82
CA HIS A 202 2.09 -0.53 -12.48
C HIS A 202 3.61 -0.42 -12.35
N THR A 203 4.23 -1.10 -11.40
CA THR A 203 5.69 -1.06 -11.18
C THR A 203 6.44 -2.11 -11.98
N THR A 204 5.94 -3.33 -12.00
CA THR A 204 6.61 -4.49 -12.61
C THR A 204 6.09 -4.81 -14.00
N GLY A 205 4.87 -4.36 -14.31
CA GLY A 205 4.10 -4.93 -15.39
C GLY A 205 3.68 -6.37 -15.06
N LYS A 206 3.03 -7.01 -15.99
CA LYS A 206 2.75 -8.45 -16.03
C LYS A 206 2.49 -8.88 -17.47
N SER A 207 2.54 -10.18 -17.76
CA SER A 207 2.06 -10.72 -19.05
C SER A 207 0.57 -10.44 -19.23
N GLN A 208 0.12 -10.27 -20.46
CA GLN A 208 -1.29 -10.07 -20.84
C GLN A 208 -2.00 -8.93 -20.08
N MET A 209 -1.33 -7.79 -19.88
CA MET A 209 -1.98 -6.62 -19.29
C MET A 209 -3.20 -6.20 -20.11
N THR A 210 -4.30 -5.84 -19.44
CA THR A 210 -5.45 -5.18 -20.06
C THR A 210 -5.06 -3.80 -20.62
N THR A 211 -5.95 -3.19 -21.37
CA THR A 211 -5.71 -1.84 -21.90
C THR A 211 -5.51 -0.84 -20.76
N LEU A 212 -6.32 -0.90 -19.69
CA LEU A 212 -6.18 -0.02 -18.53
C LEU A 212 -4.85 -0.24 -17.78
N GLU A 213 -4.44 -1.49 -17.59
CA GLU A 213 -3.17 -1.82 -16.93
C GLU A 213 -1.96 -1.28 -17.72
N LYS A 214 -1.97 -1.44 -19.05
CA LYS A 214 -0.93 -0.84 -19.92
C LYS A 214 -0.92 0.68 -19.85
N ILE A 215 -2.09 1.30 -19.87
CA ILE A 215 -2.21 2.76 -19.76
C ILE A 215 -1.56 3.27 -18.48
N ILE A 216 -1.84 2.64 -17.32
CA ILE A 216 -1.27 3.09 -16.03
C ILE A 216 0.24 2.82 -15.98
N TYR A 217 0.69 1.65 -16.39
CA TYR A 217 2.10 1.30 -16.49
C TYR A 217 2.90 2.30 -17.35
N ILE A 218 2.36 2.65 -18.52
CA ILE A 218 2.98 3.58 -19.45
C ILE A 218 2.90 5.01 -18.90
N ALA A 219 1.74 5.44 -18.40
CA ALA A 219 1.53 6.82 -17.91
C ALA A 219 2.48 7.18 -16.77
N ASP A 220 2.74 6.25 -15.83
CA ASP A 220 3.74 6.46 -14.77
C ASP A 220 5.13 6.72 -15.34
N TYR A 221 5.50 5.99 -16.40
CA TYR A 221 6.82 6.12 -17.01
C TYR A 221 7.00 7.40 -17.84
N ILE A 222 5.93 7.85 -18.55
CA ILE A 222 6.05 8.93 -19.56
C ILE A 222 5.42 10.26 -19.16
N GLU A 223 4.86 10.41 -17.95
CA GLU A 223 4.17 11.63 -17.55
C GLU A 223 5.06 12.88 -17.77
N PRO A 224 4.46 14.09 -18.01
CA PRO A 224 5.20 15.23 -18.52
C PRO A 224 6.36 15.73 -17.64
N ASN A 225 6.28 15.51 -16.31
CA ASN A 225 7.34 15.96 -15.39
C ASN A 225 8.50 14.94 -15.29
N ARG A 226 8.42 13.80 -15.97
CA ARG A 226 9.54 12.86 -16.08
C ARG A 226 10.57 13.43 -17.05
N ASP A 227 11.79 13.56 -16.56
CA ASP A 227 12.97 13.90 -17.33
C ASP A 227 14.04 12.85 -17.00
N MET A 228 14.18 11.86 -17.90
CA MET A 228 15.06 10.71 -17.70
C MET A 228 15.85 10.44 -18.97
N ASP A 229 17.16 10.25 -18.81
CA ASP A 229 18.01 9.67 -19.87
C ASP A 229 17.78 8.17 -19.93
N CYS A 230 16.91 7.74 -20.84
CA CYS A 230 16.47 6.35 -20.95
C CYS A 230 17.19 5.62 -22.08
N LYS A 231 17.62 4.38 -21.84
CA LYS A 231 18.28 3.51 -22.81
C LYS A 231 17.66 2.11 -22.78
N PRO A 232 17.57 1.41 -23.92
CA PRO A 232 17.98 1.83 -25.27
C PRO A 232 17.01 2.77 -25.98
N TYR A 233 15.79 2.97 -25.45
CA TYR A 233 14.77 3.80 -26.10
C TYR A 233 14.62 5.16 -25.40
N PRO A 234 14.90 6.29 -26.12
CA PRO A 234 14.69 7.63 -25.58
C PRO A 234 13.24 7.85 -25.16
N LEU A 235 13.04 8.59 -24.05
CA LEU A 235 11.71 8.87 -23.49
C LEU A 235 10.74 9.46 -24.52
N GLU A 236 11.19 10.39 -25.37
CA GLU A 236 10.37 11.00 -26.42
C GLU A 236 9.87 9.98 -27.47
N ARG A 237 10.66 8.96 -27.76
CA ARG A 237 10.22 7.88 -28.65
C ARG A 237 9.11 7.06 -27.98
N ILE A 238 9.25 6.75 -26.69
CA ILE A 238 8.23 6.00 -25.95
C ILE A 238 6.93 6.83 -25.86
N ARG A 239 7.03 8.13 -25.55
CA ARG A 239 5.90 9.05 -25.52
C ARG A 239 5.10 9.03 -26.82
N ARG A 240 5.77 9.13 -27.95
CA ARG A 240 5.11 9.08 -29.26
C ARG A 240 4.47 7.71 -29.51
N THR A 241 5.21 6.63 -29.27
CA THR A 241 4.71 5.27 -29.49
C THR A 241 3.47 4.96 -28.64
N ALA A 242 3.42 5.44 -27.39
CA ALA A 242 2.32 5.19 -26.45
C ALA A 242 0.94 5.61 -26.95
N PHE A 243 0.86 6.63 -27.80
CA PHE A 243 -0.41 7.09 -28.40
C PHE A 243 -0.90 6.26 -29.60
N PHE A 244 -0.06 5.36 -30.11
CA PHE A 244 -0.39 4.56 -31.30
C PHE A 244 -0.38 3.05 -31.02
N ASP A 245 0.52 2.60 -30.14
CA ASP A 245 0.71 1.19 -29.83
C ASP A 245 1.16 1.00 -28.38
N LEU A 246 0.20 0.66 -27.52
CA LEU A 246 0.46 0.39 -26.09
C LEU A 246 1.34 -0.84 -25.88
N ASN A 247 1.23 -1.88 -26.74
CA ASN A 247 2.03 -3.08 -26.59
C ASN A 247 3.50 -2.79 -26.89
N GLN A 248 3.76 -2.05 -27.97
CA GLN A 248 5.11 -1.64 -28.33
C GLN A 248 5.71 -0.71 -27.29
N ALA A 249 4.95 0.29 -26.80
CA ALA A 249 5.39 1.20 -25.75
C ALA A 249 5.72 0.44 -24.45
N THR A 250 4.88 -0.51 -24.04
CA THR A 250 5.11 -1.39 -22.90
C THR A 250 6.42 -2.17 -23.04
N GLY A 251 6.64 -2.81 -24.20
CA GLY A 251 7.89 -3.53 -24.46
C GLY A 251 9.12 -2.63 -24.40
N MET A 252 9.04 -1.41 -24.95
CA MET A 252 10.14 -0.44 -24.88
C MET A 252 10.46 -0.03 -23.43
N ILE A 253 9.44 0.20 -22.59
CA ILE A 253 9.61 0.54 -21.17
C ILE A 253 10.23 -0.63 -20.41
N LEU A 254 9.71 -1.84 -20.60
CA LEU A 254 10.27 -3.05 -19.99
C LEU A 254 11.75 -3.22 -20.35
N LYS A 255 12.12 -3.06 -21.63
CA LYS A 255 13.51 -3.14 -22.04
C LYS A 255 14.39 -2.09 -21.38
N ASN A 256 13.94 -0.84 -21.33
CA ASN A 256 14.66 0.23 -20.65
C ASN A 256 14.84 -0.08 -19.15
N THR A 257 13.76 -0.53 -18.48
CA THR A 257 13.80 -0.88 -17.05
C THR A 257 14.77 -2.02 -16.78
N LEU A 258 14.71 -3.11 -17.54
CA LEU A 258 15.62 -4.25 -17.39
C LEU A 258 17.06 -3.83 -17.67
N THR A 259 17.32 -3.07 -18.74
CA THR A 259 18.67 -2.57 -19.04
C THR A 259 19.21 -1.75 -17.87
N TYR A 260 18.42 -0.83 -17.31
CA TYR A 260 18.81 -0.04 -16.15
C TYR A 260 19.11 -0.89 -14.91
N LEU A 261 18.27 -1.90 -14.61
CA LEU A 261 18.48 -2.79 -13.47
C LEU A 261 19.74 -3.65 -13.65
N GLU A 262 19.99 -4.17 -14.85
CA GLU A 262 21.19 -4.94 -15.20
C GLU A 262 22.46 -4.09 -15.06
N GLU A 263 22.49 -2.89 -15.64
CA GLU A 263 23.64 -1.97 -15.59
C GLU A 263 23.99 -1.55 -14.15
N ASN A 264 22.97 -1.44 -13.27
CA ASN A 264 23.16 -1.05 -11.87
C ASN A 264 23.21 -2.26 -10.91
N GLN A 265 23.27 -3.49 -11.42
CA GLN A 265 23.33 -4.72 -10.63
C GLN A 265 22.20 -4.82 -9.58
N MET A 266 21.02 -4.32 -9.93
CA MET A 266 19.84 -4.36 -9.08
C MET A 266 19.04 -5.64 -9.30
N PRO A 267 18.33 -6.15 -8.27
CA PRO A 267 17.47 -7.30 -8.42
C PRO A 267 16.36 -7.01 -9.45
N ILE A 268 16.04 -8.02 -10.25
CA ILE A 268 14.96 -7.98 -11.24
C ILE A 268 13.82 -8.84 -10.73
N ASP A 269 12.62 -8.26 -10.69
CA ASP A 269 11.41 -8.99 -10.33
C ASP A 269 10.98 -9.96 -11.44
N GLU A 270 10.54 -11.17 -11.04
CA GLU A 270 10.16 -12.23 -11.97
C GLU A 270 9.01 -11.81 -12.90
N MET A 271 8.03 -11.04 -12.36
CA MET A 271 6.91 -10.55 -13.18
C MET A 271 7.38 -9.61 -14.29
N SER A 272 8.42 -8.79 -14.02
CA SER A 272 9.02 -7.90 -15.03
C SER A 272 9.68 -8.69 -16.15
N LEU A 273 10.36 -9.80 -15.83
CA LEU A 273 10.94 -10.70 -16.83
C LEU A 273 9.87 -11.40 -17.67
N GLU A 274 8.84 -11.93 -17.03
CA GLU A 274 7.71 -12.58 -17.72
C GLU A 274 6.98 -11.58 -18.65
N ALA A 275 6.73 -10.36 -18.15
CA ALA A 275 6.13 -9.30 -18.96
C ALA A 275 7.02 -8.96 -20.16
N PHE A 276 8.32 -8.83 -19.95
CA PHE A 276 9.26 -8.55 -21.03
C PHE A 276 9.24 -9.64 -22.10
N HIS A 277 9.33 -10.91 -21.73
CA HIS A 277 9.25 -12.02 -22.67
C HIS A 277 7.93 -12.01 -23.45
N TYR A 278 6.82 -11.73 -22.80
CA TYR A 278 5.52 -11.64 -23.45
C TYR A 278 5.49 -10.53 -24.50
N TYR A 279 5.82 -9.28 -24.12
CA TYR A 279 5.70 -8.12 -25.02
C TYR A 279 6.79 -8.02 -26.10
N PHE A 280 7.89 -8.74 -25.94
CA PHE A 280 8.94 -8.83 -26.97
C PHE A 280 8.72 -9.97 -27.99
N THR A 281 7.91 -10.98 -27.66
CA THR A 281 7.56 -12.09 -28.54
C THR A 281 6.31 -11.83 -29.39
N ILE A 282 5.46 -10.91 -28.98
CA ILE A 282 4.34 -10.44 -29.78
C ILE A 282 4.89 -9.47 -30.83
N LYS A 283 5.02 -9.96 -32.07
CA LYS A 283 5.35 -9.17 -33.25
C LYS A 283 4.10 -8.71 -33.96
#